data_e33c9eb90406a0b2819b31f5363f83ac
#
_entry.id   e33c9eb90406a0b2819b31f5363f83ac
#
_cell.length_a   1.000
_cell.length_b   1.000
_cell.length_c   1.000
_cell.angle_alpha   90.00
_cell.angle_beta   90.00
_cell.angle_gamma   90.00
#
_symmetry.space_group_name_H-M   'P 1'
#
loop_
_entity.id
_entity.type
_entity.pdbx_description
1 polymer ?
#
loop_
_entity_poly.entity_id
_entity_poly.type
_entity_poly.pdbx_seq_one_letter_code
_entity_poly.pdbx_strand_id
1 'polypeptide(L)'
;MTDVLKAEDVEAAADKAKEVGAFDANTTNTTGAKTKGDVFTSFNVDDFSVPRGRDEDWRFTPLRRLNGLHDGSFPGEHAPNPVTADIPEGTSGVHVEEVPADDDRLRAAGAPVDRVGAQVFASLQRGTVLTIDDNTVVDGDITLTFTGTGPDTTSFGALAVVAGEHTEANVVLRFEGHGNYADFHSYSIGTGAHVNVAIIDDMEDDAVHLANEQLRL
;
A
#
# COMPACT_ATOMS: atom_id res chain seq x y z
N MET A 1 53.50 -7.44 29.27
CA MET A 1 52.41 -7.92 30.13
C MET A 1 51.13 -7.37 29.55
N THR A 2 50.45 -8.16 28.76
CA THR A 2 49.21 -7.74 28.06
C THR A 2 48.06 -8.10 29.00
N ASP A 3 47.43 -7.09 29.53
CA ASP A 3 46.27 -7.24 30.42
C ASP A 3 45.10 -7.79 29.57
N VAL A 4 44.73 -9.03 29.82
CA VAL A 4 43.58 -9.67 29.20
C VAL A 4 42.35 -9.25 30.00
N LEU A 5 41.48 -8.46 29.41
CA LEU A 5 40.19 -8.08 29.97
C LEU A 5 39.41 -9.35 30.34
N LYS A 6 38.95 -9.42 31.58
CA LYS A 6 38.17 -10.58 32.08
C LYS A 6 36.75 -10.52 31.46
N ALA A 7 36.16 -11.68 31.28
CA ALA A 7 34.81 -11.83 30.73
C ALA A 7 33.74 -11.00 31.50
N GLU A 8 33.94 -10.80 32.80
CA GLU A 8 33.09 -9.97 33.67
C GLU A 8 33.11 -8.48 33.30
N ASP A 9 34.24 -7.97 32.79
CA ASP A 9 34.39 -6.56 32.37
C ASP A 9 33.69 -6.30 31.01
N VAL A 10 33.59 -7.33 30.18
CA VAL A 10 32.89 -7.25 28.87
C VAL A 10 31.37 -7.28 29.05
N GLU A 11 30.90 -8.10 30.04
CA GLU A 11 29.47 -8.20 30.34
C GLU A 11 28.94 -6.92 31.03
N ALA A 12 29.72 -6.31 31.92
CA ALA A 12 29.40 -5.03 32.54
C ALA A 12 29.42 -3.84 31.54
N ALA A 13 30.25 -3.90 30.51
CA ALA A 13 30.27 -2.90 29.44
C ALA A 13 29.07 -3.05 28.49
N ALA A 14 28.60 -4.27 28.24
CA ALA A 14 27.42 -4.56 27.44
C ALA A 14 26.12 -4.09 28.14
N ASP A 15 26.01 -4.28 29.44
CA ASP A 15 24.85 -3.80 30.22
C ASP A 15 24.81 -2.27 30.35
N LYS A 16 25.96 -1.61 30.47
CA LYS A 16 26.05 -0.17 30.49
C LYS A 16 25.72 0.47 29.13
N ALA A 17 26.00 -0.22 28.04
CA ALA A 17 25.62 0.21 26.70
C ALA A 17 24.09 0.15 26.48
N LYS A 18 23.39 -0.76 27.14
CA LYS A 18 21.92 -0.83 27.15
C LYS A 18 21.27 0.32 27.95
N GLU A 19 21.88 0.77 29.04
CA GLU A 19 21.37 1.87 29.87
C GLU A 19 21.54 3.26 29.23
N VAL A 20 22.51 3.45 28.34
CA VAL A 20 22.81 4.76 27.71
C VAL A 20 21.99 4.99 26.44
N GLY A 21 20.97 4.20 26.13
CA GLY A 21 20.14 4.39 24.93
C GLY A 21 20.97 4.32 23.64
N ALA A 22 21.98 3.47 23.62
CA ALA A 22 22.72 3.15 22.43
C ALA A 22 21.74 2.60 21.41
N PHE A 23 21.59 3.32 20.35
CA PHE A 23 20.97 3.04 19.06
C PHE A 23 20.51 1.57 18.97
N ASP A 24 19.23 1.36 19.20
CA ASP A 24 18.61 0.09 18.87
C ASP A 24 18.54 0.04 17.34
N ALA A 25 19.56 -0.54 16.72
CA ALA A 25 19.62 -0.77 15.28
C ALA A 25 18.48 -1.72 14.79
N ASN A 26 17.58 -2.07 15.68
CA ASN A 26 16.48 -3.01 15.46
C ASN A 26 15.10 -2.32 15.37
N THR A 27 15.05 -1.01 15.21
CA THR A 27 13.80 -0.26 14.96
C THR A 27 13.49 -0.05 13.48
N THR A 28 14.10 -0.81 12.62
CA THR A 28 13.57 -0.99 11.26
C THR A 28 12.50 -2.08 11.33
N ASN A 29 11.38 -1.88 10.67
CA ASN A 29 10.26 -2.83 10.51
C ASN A 29 10.64 -4.16 9.81
N THR A 30 11.83 -4.66 10.08
CA THR A 30 12.41 -5.83 9.43
C THR A 30 12.44 -7.06 10.34
N THR A 31 11.49 -7.17 11.27
CA THR A 31 11.38 -8.38 12.11
C THR A 31 11.07 -9.57 11.21
N GLY A 32 12.10 -10.31 10.85
CA GLY A 32 12.02 -11.47 9.95
C GLY A 32 12.81 -11.35 8.64
N ALA A 33 13.23 -10.16 8.22
CA ALA A 33 14.10 -10.00 7.06
C ALA A 33 15.48 -10.62 7.34
N LYS A 34 15.92 -11.50 6.45
CA LYS A 34 17.16 -12.28 6.63
C LYS A 34 18.35 -11.67 5.91
N THR A 35 18.11 -10.81 4.93
CA THR A 35 19.14 -10.13 4.14
C THR A 35 18.75 -8.67 3.92
N LYS A 36 19.71 -7.83 3.49
CA LYS A 36 19.46 -6.41 3.15
C LYS A 36 18.46 -6.23 1.99
N GLY A 37 18.22 -7.27 1.21
CA GLY A 37 17.26 -7.27 0.10
C GLY A 37 15.87 -7.81 0.47
N ASP A 38 15.72 -8.39 1.66
CA ASP A 38 14.44 -8.95 2.10
C ASP A 38 13.59 -7.82 2.70
N VAL A 39 12.54 -7.42 1.99
CA VAL A 39 11.55 -6.48 2.49
C VAL A 39 10.56 -7.22 3.38
N PHE A 40 10.35 -6.71 4.59
CA PHE A 40 9.31 -7.24 5.48
C PHE A 40 7.93 -6.90 4.95
N THR A 41 7.02 -7.87 4.95
CA THR A 41 5.64 -7.70 4.49
C THR A 41 4.66 -8.34 5.46
N SER A 42 3.53 -7.70 5.72
CA SER A 42 2.45 -8.25 6.56
C SER A 42 1.11 -7.58 6.26
N PHE A 43 0.02 -8.31 6.45
CA PHE A 43 -1.34 -7.74 6.48
C PHE A 43 -1.75 -7.26 7.88
N ASN A 44 -0.94 -7.54 8.91
CA ASN A 44 -1.24 -7.13 10.26
C ASN A 44 -0.55 -5.80 10.60
N VAL A 45 -1.33 -4.79 10.93
CA VAL A 45 -0.85 -3.43 11.28
C VAL A 45 0.13 -3.46 12.46
N ASP A 46 -0.10 -4.36 13.43
CA ASP A 46 0.71 -4.43 14.66
C ASP A 46 2.12 -5.00 14.42
N ASP A 47 2.35 -5.61 13.26
CA ASP A 47 3.68 -6.08 12.87
C ASP A 47 4.60 -4.92 12.42
N PHE A 48 4.04 -3.74 12.18
CA PHE A 48 4.76 -2.54 11.79
C PHE A 48 4.82 -1.54 12.93
N SER A 49 5.99 -0.98 13.21
CA SER A 49 6.12 0.16 14.12
C SER A 49 5.44 1.40 13.52
N VAL A 50 4.98 2.29 14.39
CA VAL A 50 4.48 3.60 13.95
C VAL A 50 5.64 4.41 13.32
N PRO A 51 5.50 4.89 12.08
CA PRO A 51 6.53 5.67 11.41
C PRO A 51 6.97 6.90 12.19
N ARG A 52 8.27 7.11 12.25
CA ARG A 52 8.89 8.28 12.87
C ARG A 52 9.74 8.99 11.83
N GLY A 53 9.84 10.29 11.91
CA GLY A 53 10.59 11.09 10.92
C GLY A 53 12.11 10.83 10.87
N ARG A 54 12.60 9.83 11.62
CA ARG A 54 14.00 9.36 11.60
C ARG A 54 14.16 8.01 10.91
N ASP A 55 13.06 7.32 10.65
CA ASP A 55 13.07 6.05 9.93
C ASP A 55 13.50 6.32 8.49
N GLU A 56 14.34 5.46 7.92
CA GLU A 56 14.93 5.70 6.61
C GLU A 56 13.87 5.85 5.53
N ASP A 57 12.86 4.99 5.54
CA ASP A 57 11.76 4.97 4.57
C ASP A 57 10.86 6.22 4.67
N TRP A 58 10.75 6.82 5.86
CA TRP A 58 9.86 7.95 6.13
C TRP A 58 10.61 9.28 6.35
N ARG A 59 11.93 9.28 6.19
CA ARG A 59 12.82 10.41 6.54
C ARG A 59 12.44 11.72 5.86
N PHE A 60 11.95 11.65 4.65
CA PHE A 60 11.58 12.82 3.85
C PHE A 60 10.07 13.06 3.79
N THR A 61 9.29 12.21 4.46
CA THR A 61 7.83 12.32 4.46
C THR A 61 7.39 13.26 5.58
N PRO A 62 6.59 14.29 5.26
CA PRO A 62 6.07 15.22 6.25
C PRO A 62 4.92 14.59 7.04
N LEU A 63 5.22 13.67 7.98
CA LEU A 63 4.23 12.86 8.73
C LEU A 63 3.04 13.66 9.28
N ARG A 64 3.26 14.92 9.66
CA ARG A 64 2.19 15.79 10.16
C ARG A 64 1.12 16.11 9.10
N ARG A 65 1.44 15.98 7.82
CA ARG A 65 0.53 16.23 6.70
C ARG A 65 -0.27 14.98 6.31
N LEU A 66 0.04 13.83 6.91
CA LEU A 66 -0.63 12.57 6.60
C LEU A 66 -1.94 12.38 7.39
N ASN A 67 -2.37 13.38 8.13
CA ASN A 67 -3.65 13.39 8.86
C ASN A 67 -3.93 12.11 9.66
N GLY A 68 -2.88 11.51 10.26
CA GLY A 68 -3.01 10.32 11.09
C GLY A 68 -3.05 8.99 10.33
N LEU A 69 -2.97 8.97 8.99
CA LEU A 69 -2.92 7.72 8.22
C LEU A 69 -1.73 6.84 8.59
N HIS A 70 -0.60 7.45 8.99
CA HIS A 70 0.64 6.73 9.34
C HIS A 70 0.64 6.09 10.73
N ASP A 71 -0.16 6.60 11.66
CA ASP A 71 -0.18 6.16 13.06
C ASP A 71 -1.52 5.61 13.54
N GLY A 72 -2.56 5.72 12.72
CA GLY A 72 -3.90 5.25 13.03
C GLY A 72 -4.79 6.28 13.73
N SER A 73 -4.33 7.54 13.89
CA SER A 73 -5.11 8.62 14.52
C SER A 73 -5.95 9.44 13.53
N PHE A 74 -6.20 8.90 12.34
CA PHE A 74 -6.96 9.57 11.28
C PHE A 74 -8.36 9.99 11.74
N PRO A 75 -8.80 11.20 11.34
CA PRO A 75 -10.08 11.76 11.75
C PRO A 75 -11.25 11.25 10.89
N GLY A 76 -12.45 11.53 11.38
CA GLY A 76 -13.67 11.49 10.60
C GLY A 76 -14.35 10.13 10.49
N GLU A 77 -15.40 10.10 9.69
CA GLU A 77 -16.12 8.87 9.36
C GLU A 77 -15.36 8.07 8.31
N HIS A 78 -15.46 6.75 8.43
CA HIS A 78 -14.82 5.85 7.49
C HIS A 78 -15.87 5.38 6.49
N ALA A 79 -15.79 5.87 5.27
CA ALA A 79 -16.65 5.44 4.17
C ALA A 79 -15.78 5.03 2.98
N PRO A 80 -16.13 3.95 2.27
CA PRO A 80 -15.42 3.62 1.04
C PRO A 80 -15.72 4.70 -0.02
N ASN A 81 -14.70 5.09 -0.78
CA ASN A 81 -14.89 6.01 -1.90
C ASN A 81 -15.76 5.34 -2.98
N PRO A 82 -16.75 6.04 -3.54
CA PRO A 82 -17.42 5.59 -4.74
C PRO A 82 -16.42 5.36 -5.88
N VAL A 83 -16.63 4.28 -6.62
CA VAL A 83 -15.84 3.94 -7.80
C VAL A 83 -16.76 3.90 -9.00
N THR A 84 -16.43 4.62 -10.05
CA THR A 84 -17.10 4.54 -11.35
C THR A 84 -16.14 3.99 -12.39
N ALA A 85 -16.67 3.20 -13.33
CA ALA A 85 -15.90 2.63 -14.41
C ALA A 85 -16.44 3.16 -15.75
N ASP A 86 -15.53 3.64 -16.59
CA ASP A 86 -15.77 3.96 -17.99
C ASP A 86 -14.97 2.99 -18.86
N ILE A 87 -15.68 2.16 -19.61
CA ILE A 87 -15.11 1.12 -20.47
C ILE A 87 -15.50 1.47 -21.90
N PRO A 88 -14.55 1.45 -22.89
CA PRO A 88 -14.85 1.78 -24.26
C PRO A 88 -16.03 0.97 -24.85
N GLU A 89 -16.93 1.63 -25.59
CA GLU A 89 -18.08 0.97 -26.19
C GLU A 89 -17.67 -0.21 -27.09
N GLY A 90 -18.42 -1.29 -26.98
CA GLY A 90 -18.17 -2.52 -27.77
C GLY A 90 -17.06 -3.40 -27.23
N THR A 91 -16.40 -3.02 -26.13
CA THR A 91 -15.41 -3.86 -25.45
C THR A 91 -16.09 -5.07 -24.84
N SER A 92 -15.50 -6.25 -25.04
CA SER A 92 -15.89 -7.50 -24.38
C SER A 92 -14.72 -8.06 -23.59
N GLY A 93 -15.00 -8.88 -22.57
CA GLY A 93 -13.94 -9.49 -21.74
C GLY A 93 -13.32 -8.55 -20.72
N VAL A 94 -13.96 -7.40 -20.44
CA VAL A 94 -13.59 -6.48 -19.36
C VAL A 94 -14.70 -6.42 -18.34
N HIS A 95 -14.37 -6.67 -17.08
CA HIS A 95 -15.32 -6.74 -15.97
C HIS A 95 -14.82 -5.92 -14.80
N VAL A 96 -15.68 -5.06 -14.24
CA VAL A 96 -15.42 -4.33 -13.01
C VAL A 96 -16.47 -4.72 -11.99
N GLU A 97 -16.03 -5.15 -10.84
CA GLU A 97 -16.92 -5.58 -9.76
C GLU A 97 -16.46 -5.08 -8.41
N GLU A 98 -17.41 -4.83 -7.52
CA GLU A 98 -17.16 -4.58 -6.11
C GLU A 98 -17.16 -5.92 -5.37
N VAL A 99 -16.16 -6.16 -4.55
CA VAL A 99 -15.93 -7.44 -3.85
C VAL A 99 -15.77 -7.24 -2.34
N PRO A 100 -16.01 -8.29 -1.54
CA PRO A 100 -15.73 -8.26 -0.10
C PRO A 100 -14.25 -8.00 0.18
N ALA A 101 -13.95 -7.44 1.36
CA ALA A 101 -12.58 -7.12 1.80
C ALA A 101 -11.65 -8.33 1.89
N ASP A 102 -12.18 -9.54 1.98
CA ASP A 102 -11.44 -10.80 2.06
C ASP A 102 -11.27 -11.52 0.72
N ASP A 103 -11.65 -10.88 -0.40
CA ASP A 103 -11.43 -11.47 -1.73
C ASP A 103 -9.92 -11.65 -1.99
N ASP A 104 -9.54 -12.86 -2.36
CA ASP A 104 -8.13 -13.25 -2.55
C ASP A 104 -7.43 -12.45 -3.65
N ARG A 105 -8.16 -11.95 -4.66
CA ARG A 105 -7.59 -11.17 -5.76
C ARG A 105 -7.01 -9.85 -5.28
N LEU A 106 -7.58 -9.23 -4.25
CA LEU A 106 -7.06 -8.00 -3.64
C LEU A 106 -5.67 -8.19 -3.01
N ARG A 107 -5.27 -9.43 -2.76
CA ARG A 107 -4.04 -9.81 -2.06
C ARG A 107 -3.06 -10.59 -2.93
N ALA A 108 -3.43 -10.86 -4.18
CA ALA A 108 -2.72 -11.81 -5.04
C ALA A 108 -1.29 -11.36 -5.39
N ALA A 109 -1.02 -10.06 -5.49
CA ALA A 109 0.30 -9.55 -5.84
C ALA A 109 1.29 -9.51 -4.66
N GLY A 110 0.82 -9.62 -3.43
CA GLY A 110 1.67 -9.63 -2.24
C GLY A 110 1.05 -8.95 -1.03
N ALA A 111 1.76 -8.99 0.08
CA ALA A 111 1.36 -8.31 1.31
C ALA A 111 1.97 -6.90 1.40
N PRO A 112 1.33 -5.97 2.12
CA PRO A 112 1.85 -4.63 2.37
C PRO A 112 3.27 -4.63 2.92
N VAL A 113 4.04 -3.63 2.52
CA VAL A 113 5.43 -3.42 2.95
C VAL A 113 5.55 -2.41 4.09
N ASP A 114 4.46 -1.72 4.43
CA ASP A 114 4.42 -0.70 5.46
C ASP A 114 3.11 -0.72 6.27
N ARG A 115 3.10 0.09 7.33
CA ARG A 115 1.96 0.21 8.25
C ARG A 115 0.71 0.76 7.57
N VAL A 116 0.84 1.71 6.63
CA VAL A 116 -0.32 2.33 5.96
C VAL A 116 -1.01 1.31 5.06
N GLY A 117 -0.24 0.56 4.26
CA GLY A 117 -0.78 -0.52 3.44
C GLY A 117 -1.47 -1.61 4.27
N ALA A 118 -0.89 -1.99 5.44
CA ALA A 118 -1.54 -2.92 6.36
C ALA A 118 -2.81 -2.34 6.97
N GLN A 119 -2.83 -1.03 7.28
CA GLN A 119 -4.01 -0.33 7.79
C GLN A 119 -5.17 -0.34 6.78
N VAL A 120 -4.87 -0.28 5.47
CA VAL A 120 -5.88 -0.43 4.43
C VAL A 120 -6.68 -1.72 4.67
N PHE A 121 -6.02 -2.86 4.76
CA PHE A 121 -6.70 -4.15 4.95
C PHE A 121 -7.39 -4.30 6.31
N ALA A 122 -6.89 -3.63 7.35
CA ALA A 122 -7.54 -3.62 8.67
C ALA A 122 -8.84 -2.80 8.70
N SER A 123 -8.97 -1.82 7.78
CA SER A 123 -10.10 -0.89 7.72
C SER A 123 -10.99 -1.09 6.49
N LEU A 124 -10.57 -1.91 5.55
CA LEU A 124 -11.25 -2.15 4.29
C LEU A 124 -12.63 -2.77 4.51
N GLN A 125 -13.66 -2.17 3.92
CA GLN A 125 -15.02 -2.71 3.94
C GLN A 125 -15.31 -3.51 2.67
N ARG A 126 -14.82 -3.04 1.54
CA ARG A 126 -14.97 -3.65 0.21
C ARG A 126 -13.85 -3.18 -0.70
N GLY A 127 -13.54 -3.97 -1.71
CA GLY A 127 -12.57 -3.64 -2.74
C GLY A 127 -13.19 -3.61 -4.13
N THR A 128 -12.38 -3.21 -5.11
CA THR A 128 -12.74 -3.21 -6.53
C THR A 128 -11.83 -4.18 -7.27
N VAL A 129 -12.39 -4.97 -8.18
CA VAL A 129 -11.62 -5.85 -9.06
C VAL A 129 -11.94 -5.49 -10.51
N LEU A 130 -10.90 -5.16 -11.26
CA LEU A 130 -10.92 -5.07 -12.71
C LEU A 130 -10.32 -6.37 -13.27
N THR A 131 -11.12 -7.14 -13.99
CA THR A 131 -10.67 -8.35 -14.69
C THR A 131 -10.70 -8.10 -16.19
N ILE A 132 -9.63 -8.48 -16.87
CA ILE A 132 -9.52 -8.47 -18.33
C ILE A 132 -9.22 -9.90 -18.78
N ASP A 133 -10.14 -10.50 -19.54
CA ASP A 133 -10.08 -11.89 -19.95
C ASP A 133 -8.90 -12.16 -20.90
N ASP A 134 -8.47 -13.42 -21.00
CA ASP A 134 -7.41 -13.85 -21.90
C ASP A 134 -7.66 -13.42 -23.36
N ASN A 135 -6.60 -13.02 -24.04
CA ASN A 135 -6.60 -12.60 -25.44
C ASN A 135 -7.50 -11.37 -25.74
N THR A 136 -7.80 -10.56 -24.71
CA THR A 136 -8.58 -9.32 -24.87
C THR A 136 -7.66 -8.19 -25.31
N VAL A 137 -8.03 -7.50 -26.38
CA VAL A 137 -7.40 -6.25 -26.82
C VAL A 137 -8.43 -5.14 -26.67
N VAL A 138 -8.11 -4.16 -25.83
CA VAL A 138 -8.99 -3.01 -25.58
C VAL A 138 -8.53 -1.82 -26.43
N ASP A 139 -9.42 -1.34 -27.28
CA ASP A 139 -9.20 -0.15 -28.10
C ASP A 139 -9.70 1.09 -27.34
N GLY A 140 -8.76 1.80 -26.69
CA GLY A 140 -9.00 2.94 -25.82
C GLY A 140 -8.63 2.68 -24.37
N ASP A 141 -9.06 3.56 -23.48
CA ASP A 141 -8.68 3.55 -22.08
C ASP A 141 -9.83 3.03 -21.20
N ILE A 142 -9.55 2.07 -20.32
CA ILE A 142 -10.43 1.70 -19.22
C ILE A 142 -10.17 2.69 -18.09
N THR A 143 -11.14 3.52 -17.74
CA THR A 143 -10.97 4.49 -16.65
C THR A 143 -11.75 4.08 -15.41
N LEU A 144 -11.05 3.98 -14.27
CA LEU A 144 -11.66 3.85 -12.95
C LEU A 144 -11.49 5.17 -12.21
N THR A 145 -12.59 5.80 -11.82
CA THR A 145 -12.57 7.04 -11.03
C THR A 145 -12.99 6.78 -9.59
N PHE A 146 -12.12 7.14 -8.67
CA PHE A 146 -12.30 7.05 -7.21
C PHE A 146 -12.59 8.46 -6.71
N THR A 147 -13.77 8.66 -6.11
CA THR A 147 -14.20 10.00 -5.70
C THR A 147 -14.20 10.11 -4.17
N GLY A 148 -13.41 11.03 -3.64
CA GLY A 148 -13.37 11.36 -2.21
C GLY A 148 -14.69 11.96 -1.73
N THR A 149 -15.13 11.57 -0.53
CA THR A 149 -16.49 11.83 -0.04
C THR A 149 -16.63 13.10 0.79
N GLY A 150 -15.54 13.74 1.17
CA GLY A 150 -15.58 15.01 1.91
C GLY A 150 -14.31 15.31 2.70
N PRO A 151 -14.06 16.58 3.10
CA PRO A 151 -12.80 17.01 3.71
C PRO A 151 -12.50 16.37 5.07
N ASP A 152 -13.55 15.98 5.81
CA ASP A 152 -13.41 15.36 7.14
C ASP A 152 -13.61 13.83 7.10
N THR A 153 -13.46 13.21 5.94
CA THR A 153 -13.60 11.76 5.78
C THR A 153 -12.25 11.08 5.65
N THR A 154 -12.18 9.83 6.08
CA THR A 154 -11.04 8.95 5.82
C THR A 154 -11.56 7.67 5.17
N SER A 155 -11.01 7.36 4.01
CA SER A 155 -11.43 6.21 3.21
C SER A 155 -10.27 5.23 3.03
N PHE A 156 -10.61 3.95 2.93
CA PHE A 156 -9.66 2.87 2.66
C PHE A 156 -10.16 2.08 1.47
N GLY A 157 -9.30 1.88 0.48
CA GLY A 157 -9.63 1.18 -0.76
C GLY A 157 -8.64 0.07 -1.08
N ALA A 158 -9.09 -0.95 -1.79
CA ALA A 158 -8.21 -1.90 -2.43
C ALA A 158 -8.69 -2.15 -3.86
N LEU A 159 -7.75 -2.14 -4.79
CA LEU A 159 -7.98 -2.44 -6.20
C LEU A 159 -7.16 -3.66 -6.60
N ALA A 160 -7.79 -4.62 -7.27
CA ALA A 160 -7.07 -5.63 -8.01
C ALA A 160 -7.28 -5.44 -9.52
N VAL A 161 -6.19 -5.40 -10.27
CA VAL A 161 -6.19 -5.50 -11.73
C VAL A 161 -5.67 -6.88 -12.10
N VAL A 162 -6.55 -7.69 -12.68
CA VAL A 162 -6.24 -9.05 -13.09
C VAL A 162 -6.34 -9.10 -14.62
N ALA A 163 -5.20 -9.10 -15.29
CA ALA A 163 -5.12 -9.23 -16.74
C ALA A 163 -4.76 -10.66 -17.13
N GLY A 164 -5.57 -11.25 -17.96
CA GLY A 164 -5.36 -12.59 -18.51
C GLY A 164 -4.17 -12.67 -19.47
N GLU A 165 -3.90 -13.87 -20.00
CA GLU A 165 -2.80 -14.08 -20.94
C GLU A 165 -3.05 -13.33 -22.26
N HIS A 166 -1.98 -12.80 -22.84
CA HIS A 166 -2.00 -12.11 -24.14
C HIS A 166 -2.99 -10.93 -24.23
N THR A 167 -3.21 -10.24 -23.14
CA THR A 167 -4.06 -9.05 -23.03
C THR A 167 -3.31 -7.80 -23.47
N GLU A 168 -4.01 -6.88 -24.14
CA GLU A 168 -3.49 -5.53 -24.41
C GLU A 168 -4.52 -4.51 -23.92
N ALA A 169 -4.13 -3.65 -22.95
CA ALA A 169 -5.03 -2.67 -22.37
C ALA A 169 -4.30 -1.45 -21.80
N ASN A 170 -4.98 -0.29 -21.83
CA ASN A 170 -4.63 0.87 -21.06
C ASN A 170 -5.65 1.03 -19.91
N VAL A 171 -5.15 1.21 -18.70
CA VAL A 171 -5.95 1.43 -17.50
C VAL A 171 -5.59 2.79 -16.92
N VAL A 172 -6.59 3.64 -16.71
CA VAL A 172 -6.45 4.94 -16.06
C VAL A 172 -7.12 4.87 -14.72
N LEU A 173 -6.35 5.10 -13.66
CA LEU A 173 -6.86 5.27 -12.29
C LEU A 173 -6.90 6.76 -11.99
N ARG A 174 -8.09 7.32 -11.82
CA ARG A 174 -8.29 8.74 -11.49
C ARG A 174 -8.78 8.85 -10.06
N PHE A 175 -8.11 9.70 -9.29
CA PHE A 175 -8.49 10.05 -7.92
C PHE A 175 -8.91 11.52 -7.92
N GLU A 176 -10.10 11.81 -7.38
CA GLU A 176 -10.65 13.18 -7.33
C GLU A 176 -11.45 13.41 -6.05
N GLY A 177 -11.73 14.69 -5.74
CA GLY A 177 -12.52 15.09 -4.59
C GLY A 177 -11.69 15.32 -3.33
N HIS A 178 -12.33 15.26 -2.16
CA HIS A 178 -11.77 15.64 -0.87
C HIS A 178 -11.56 14.45 0.04
N GLY A 179 -10.79 14.65 1.11
CA GLY A 179 -10.65 13.71 2.23
C GLY A 179 -9.30 13.01 2.26
N ASN A 180 -9.15 12.13 3.24
CA ASN A 180 -7.97 11.29 3.38
C ASN A 180 -8.26 9.95 2.72
N TYR A 181 -7.38 9.49 1.87
CA TYR A 181 -7.51 8.22 1.20
C TYR A 181 -6.21 7.42 1.29
N ALA A 182 -6.32 6.19 1.76
CA ALA A 182 -5.24 5.22 1.70
C ALA A 182 -5.71 4.00 0.94
N ASP A 183 -4.94 3.54 -0.04
CA ASP A 183 -5.31 2.39 -0.85
C ASP A 183 -4.16 1.42 -1.12
N PHE A 184 -4.55 0.25 -1.60
CA PHE A 184 -3.65 -0.82 -1.96
C PHE A 184 -4.02 -1.34 -3.36
N HIS A 185 -3.07 -1.30 -4.28
CA HIS A 185 -3.26 -1.79 -5.63
C HIS A 185 -2.48 -3.10 -5.84
N SER A 186 -3.21 -4.12 -6.29
CA SER A 186 -2.68 -5.44 -6.61
C SER A 186 -2.79 -5.68 -8.11
N TYR A 187 -1.66 -5.81 -8.79
CA TYR A 187 -1.62 -6.08 -10.22
C TYR A 187 -1.15 -7.51 -10.46
N SER A 188 -1.99 -8.32 -11.11
CA SER A 188 -1.66 -9.68 -11.53
C SER A 188 -1.75 -9.74 -13.06
N ILE A 189 -0.60 -9.84 -13.71
CA ILE A 189 -0.48 -9.74 -15.17
C ILE A 189 -0.08 -11.08 -15.74
N GLY A 190 -0.91 -11.58 -16.64
CA GLY A 190 -0.73 -12.88 -17.28
C GLY A 190 0.39 -12.91 -18.31
N THR A 191 0.79 -14.11 -18.70
CA THR A 191 1.87 -14.34 -19.67
C THR A 191 1.58 -13.66 -21.00
N GLY A 192 2.52 -12.86 -21.49
CA GLY A 192 2.42 -12.16 -22.77
C GLY A 192 1.40 -11.00 -22.77
N ALA A 193 0.88 -10.61 -21.63
CA ALA A 193 0.01 -9.45 -21.52
C ALA A 193 0.82 -8.13 -21.50
N HIS A 194 0.21 -7.09 -22.07
CA HIS A 194 0.73 -5.73 -22.11
C HIS A 194 -0.31 -4.78 -21.51
N VAL A 195 -0.10 -4.35 -20.28
CA VAL A 195 -1.01 -3.43 -19.58
C VAL A 195 -0.26 -2.15 -19.22
N ASN A 196 -0.72 -1.02 -19.73
CA ASN A 196 -0.26 0.29 -19.31
C ASN A 196 -1.19 0.82 -18.22
N VAL A 197 -0.63 1.25 -17.10
CA VAL A 197 -1.40 1.88 -16.02
C VAL A 197 -0.97 3.32 -15.88
N ALA A 198 -1.91 4.24 -15.97
CA ALA A 198 -1.71 5.65 -15.69
C ALA A 198 -2.50 6.04 -14.43
N ILE A 199 -1.83 6.67 -13.48
CA ILE A 199 -2.45 7.19 -12.26
C ILE A 199 -2.55 8.70 -12.38
N ILE A 200 -3.76 9.23 -12.22
CA ILE A 200 -4.06 10.66 -12.24
C ILE A 200 -4.60 11.02 -10.87
N ASP A 201 -3.81 11.75 -10.10
CA ASP A 201 -4.22 12.29 -8.81
C ASP A 201 -4.65 13.75 -9.00
N ASP A 202 -5.96 13.96 -9.02
CA ASP A 202 -6.63 15.25 -9.22
C ASP A 202 -7.50 15.58 -7.99
N MET A 203 -7.01 15.18 -6.82
CA MET A 203 -7.67 15.47 -5.55
C MET A 203 -7.50 16.93 -5.16
N GLU A 204 -8.40 17.43 -4.35
CA GLU A 204 -8.38 18.82 -3.86
C GLU A 204 -7.18 19.07 -2.93
N ASP A 205 -6.77 20.34 -2.81
CA ASP A 205 -5.56 20.77 -2.07
C ASP A 205 -5.54 20.36 -0.59
N ASP A 206 -6.69 20.08 0.01
CA ASP A 206 -6.85 19.64 1.39
C ASP A 206 -6.85 18.11 1.57
N ALA A 207 -6.81 17.38 0.47
CA ALA A 207 -6.80 15.93 0.49
C ALA A 207 -5.41 15.35 0.79
N VAL A 208 -5.41 14.11 1.30
CA VAL A 208 -4.22 13.28 1.46
C VAL A 208 -4.46 11.93 0.83
N HIS A 209 -3.64 11.58 -0.15
CA HIS A 209 -3.67 10.28 -0.80
C HIS A 209 -2.37 9.52 -0.57
N LEU A 210 -2.47 8.26 -0.12
CA LEU A 210 -1.35 7.34 0.08
C LEU A 210 -1.66 6.00 -0.58
N ALA A 211 -0.93 5.66 -1.62
CA ALA A 211 -1.06 4.39 -2.33
C ALA A 211 0.09 3.43 -2.01
N ASN A 212 -0.23 2.15 -1.90
CA ASN A 212 0.73 1.05 -1.87
C ASN A 212 0.47 0.15 -3.07
N GLU A 213 1.46 -0.03 -3.93
CA GLU A 213 1.32 -0.78 -5.17
C GLU A 213 2.17 -2.04 -5.16
N GLN A 214 1.55 -3.17 -5.50
CA GLN A 214 2.20 -4.47 -5.61
C GLN A 214 1.93 -5.09 -6.98
N LEU A 215 2.99 -5.53 -7.64
CA LEU A 215 2.93 -6.11 -8.98
C LEU A 215 3.45 -7.54 -8.97
N ARG A 216 2.69 -8.44 -9.57
CA ARG A 216 3.06 -9.83 -9.86
C ARG A 216 2.96 -10.07 -11.37
N LEU A 217 4.06 -10.52 -11.96
CA LEU A 217 4.20 -10.93 -13.37
C LEU A 217 4.28 -12.45 -13.49
#